data_b830f2eecee6f4d22c375d4a4eac6ac7
#
_entry.id   b830f2eecee6f4d22c375d4a4eac6ac7
#
_cell.length_a   1.000
_cell.length_b   1.000
_cell.length_c   1.000
_cell.angle_alpha   90.00
_cell.angle_beta   90.00
_cell.angle_gamma   90.00
#
_symmetry.space_group_name_H-M   'P 1'
#
loop_
_entity.id
_entity.type
_entity.pdbx_description
1 polymer ?
#
loop_
_entity_poly.entity_id
_entity_poly.type
_entity_poly.pdbx_seq_one_letter_code
_entity_poly.pdbx_strand_id
1 'polypeptide(L)'
;LISAAVVLFAGCTTKQLTRPTAEIEQLRAQQPPAEQSLPNPVKGKRFDDTWGAARSQGRRHEGVDIFAKKNTPIRSTTPGIVTKIGRNRLGGKVIGIQGPGAWHYYAHLNKFARIRLYERVKEGQVIGYVGKTGNARTTPAHLHYGVYLPSGAINPYPLINQDK
;
A
#
# COMPACT_ATOMS: atom_id res chain seq x y z
N LEU A 1 -58.07 17.39 19.19
CA LEU A 1 -56.76 16.91 19.67
C LEU A 1 -56.03 16.25 18.51
N ILE A 2 -55.09 16.97 17.89
CA ILE A 2 -54.22 16.49 16.76
C ILE A 2 -52.87 16.13 17.35
N SER A 3 -52.55 14.83 17.34
CA SER A 3 -51.27 14.32 17.81
C SER A 3 -50.24 14.45 16.66
N ALA A 4 -49.21 15.28 16.85
CA ALA A 4 -48.10 15.42 15.90
C ALA A 4 -47.09 14.31 16.18
N ALA A 5 -46.86 13.41 15.23
CA ALA A 5 -45.81 12.41 15.27
C ALA A 5 -44.49 13.08 14.88
N VAL A 6 -43.52 13.14 15.81
CA VAL A 6 -42.15 13.56 15.53
C VAL A 6 -41.43 12.37 14.92
N VAL A 7 -41.09 12.48 13.62
CA VAL A 7 -40.22 11.52 12.94
C VAL A 7 -38.77 11.93 13.21
N LEU A 8 -38.10 11.17 14.08
CA LEU A 8 -36.65 11.31 14.32
C LEU A 8 -35.92 10.67 13.15
N PHE A 9 -35.34 11.49 12.27
CA PHE A 9 -34.32 11.05 11.29
C PHE A 9 -33.02 10.73 12.02
N ALA A 10 -32.69 9.46 12.17
CA ALA A 10 -31.37 9.03 12.59
C ALA A 10 -30.36 9.39 11.49
N GLY A 11 -29.73 10.54 11.58
CA GLY A 11 -28.67 10.96 10.69
C GLY A 11 -27.48 10.03 10.84
N CYS A 12 -27.22 9.21 9.83
CA CYS A 12 -26.00 8.43 9.73
C CYS A 12 -24.82 9.39 9.49
N THR A 13 -24.23 9.91 10.56
CA THR A 13 -23.01 10.73 10.50
C THR A 13 -21.85 9.84 10.08
N THR A 14 -21.50 9.86 8.81
CA THR A 14 -20.22 9.33 8.33
C THR A 14 -19.11 10.14 8.99
N LYS A 15 -18.50 9.58 10.06
CA LYS A 15 -17.36 10.17 10.74
C LYS A 15 -16.24 10.31 9.71
N GLN A 16 -15.98 11.54 9.25
CA GLN A 16 -14.87 11.85 8.36
C GLN A 16 -13.57 11.65 9.15
N LEU A 17 -12.74 10.69 8.70
CA LEU A 17 -11.45 10.45 9.33
C LEU A 17 -10.56 11.67 9.10
N THR A 18 -10.25 12.38 10.18
CA THR A 18 -9.26 13.46 10.15
C THR A 18 -7.85 12.87 10.02
N ARG A 19 -6.91 13.64 9.43
CA ARG A 19 -5.52 13.20 9.27
C ARG A 19 -4.88 12.99 10.65
N PRO A 20 -4.44 11.76 11.01
CA PRO A 20 -3.83 11.48 12.32
C PRO A 20 -2.33 11.84 12.29
N THR A 21 -2.02 13.14 12.21
CA THR A 21 -0.66 13.65 11.98
C THR A 21 0.33 13.20 13.04
N ALA A 22 -0.03 13.34 14.32
CA ALA A 22 0.84 12.94 15.44
C ALA A 22 1.19 11.44 15.39
N GLU A 23 0.22 10.61 15.10
CA GLU A 23 0.42 9.17 15.01
C GLU A 23 1.28 8.76 13.80
N ILE A 24 1.08 9.41 12.66
CA ILE A 24 1.92 9.21 11.46
C ILE A 24 3.38 9.56 11.78
N GLU A 25 3.62 10.67 12.48
CA GLU A 25 4.97 11.06 12.90
C GLU A 25 5.57 10.09 13.93
N GLN A 26 4.77 9.58 14.88
CA GLN A 26 5.20 8.55 15.81
C GLN A 26 5.61 7.25 15.10
N LEU A 27 4.84 6.80 14.10
CA LEU A 27 5.20 5.64 13.28
C LEU A 27 6.50 5.90 12.50
N ARG A 28 6.64 7.07 11.90
CA ARG A 28 7.82 7.46 11.11
C ARG A 28 9.10 7.48 11.95
N ALA A 29 9.01 7.86 13.22
CA ALA A 29 10.13 7.94 14.15
C ALA A 29 10.58 6.57 14.70
N GLN A 30 9.86 5.49 14.42
CA GLN A 30 10.22 4.15 14.88
C GLN A 30 11.37 3.56 14.06
N GLN A 31 11.90 2.42 14.51
CA GLN A 31 12.93 1.69 13.80
C GLN A 31 12.42 1.17 12.45
N PRO A 32 13.21 1.28 11.38
CA PRO A 32 12.89 0.68 10.10
C PRO A 32 12.75 -0.85 10.19
N PRO A 33 12.05 -1.48 9.23
CA PRO A 33 11.95 -2.93 9.19
C PRO A 33 13.34 -3.58 9.03
N ALA A 34 13.59 -4.62 9.81
CA ALA A 34 14.81 -5.43 9.71
C ALA A 34 14.75 -6.40 8.51
N GLU A 35 15.89 -6.99 8.15
CA GLU A 35 15.94 -8.06 7.15
C GLU A 35 15.01 -9.21 7.52
N GLN A 36 14.35 -9.79 6.52
CA GLN A 36 13.42 -10.92 6.63
C GLN A 36 12.22 -10.69 7.59
N SER A 37 11.98 -9.43 8.02
CA SER A 37 10.90 -9.10 8.95
C SER A 37 9.54 -8.89 8.27
N LEU A 38 9.53 -8.48 7.02
CA LEU A 38 8.28 -8.19 6.29
C LEU A 38 7.73 -9.45 5.61
N PRO A 39 6.42 -9.72 5.69
CA PRO A 39 5.80 -10.79 4.92
C PRO A 39 5.74 -10.44 3.43
N ASN A 40 5.65 -11.46 2.59
CA ASN A 40 5.46 -11.28 1.15
C ASN A 40 4.08 -10.66 0.84
N PRO A 41 4.03 -9.48 0.19
CA PRO A 41 2.76 -8.81 -0.11
C PRO A 41 1.88 -9.57 -1.12
N VAL A 42 2.44 -10.52 -1.87
CA VAL A 42 1.73 -11.40 -2.80
C VAL A 42 2.01 -12.86 -2.42
N LYS A 43 1.25 -13.35 -1.46
CA LYS A 43 1.45 -14.66 -0.83
C LYS A 43 1.70 -15.77 -1.85
N GLY A 44 2.76 -16.56 -1.63
CA GLY A 44 3.13 -17.71 -2.46
C GLY A 44 3.74 -17.33 -3.81
N LYS A 45 4.16 -16.07 -4.01
CA LYS A 45 4.88 -15.64 -5.22
C LYS A 45 6.32 -15.34 -4.89
N ARG A 46 7.24 -16.14 -5.45
CA ARG A 46 8.68 -15.82 -5.44
C ARG A 46 8.97 -14.73 -6.47
N PHE A 47 9.97 -13.93 -6.22
CA PHE A 47 10.42 -12.86 -7.10
C PHE A 47 11.92 -12.62 -6.90
N ASP A 48 12.53 -12.01 -7.90
CA ASP A 48 13.96 -11.68 -7.90
C ASP A 48 14.21 -10.26 -7.39
N ASP A 49 15.45 -9.99 -7.01
CA ASP A 49 15.90 -8.63 -6.70
C ASP A 49 16.00 -7.82 -7.99
N THR A 50 15.01 -6.96 -8.21
CA THR A 50 14.97 -6.05 -9.36
C THR A 50 15.31 -4.60 -8.98
N TRP A 51 15.80 -4.38 -7.74
CA TRP A 51 16.24 -3.07 -7.26
C TRP A 51 17.34 -2.48 -8.14
N GLY A 52 17.29 -1.19 -8.41
CA GLY A 52 18.29 -0.49 -9.19
C GLY A 52 18.31 -0.79 -10.69
N ALA A 53 17.50 -1.74 -11.17
CA ALA A 53 17.40 -2.05 -12.59
C ALA A 53 17.04 -0.80 -13.42
N ALA A 54 17.61 -0.67 -14.62
CA ALA A 54 17.34 0.46 -15.51
C ALA A 54 15.85 0.56 -15.86
N ARG A 55 15.35 1.77 -15.86
CA ARG A 55 13.96 2.13 -16.27
C ARG A 55 14.01 3.21 -17.34
N SER A 56 12.91 3.40 -18.05
CA SER A 56 12.79 4.45 -19.08
C SER A 56 13.14 5.83 -18.51
N GLN A 57 13.68 6.71 -19.36
CA GLN A 57 14.07 8.08 -19.01
C GLN A 57 15.19 8.17 -17.95
N GLY A 58 16.15 7.24 -17.97
CA GLY A 58 17.32 7.24 -17.09
C GLY A 58 17.03 6.95 -15.61
N ARG A 59 15.79 6.60 -15.25
CA ARG A 59 15.44 6.26 -13.87
C ARG A 59 16.01 4.90 -13.47
N ARG A 60 16.18 4.71 -12.17
CA ARG A 60 16.45 3.41 -11.55
C ARG A 60 15.19 2.86 -10.90
N HIS A 61 15.10 1.56 -10.77
CA HIS A 61 13.99 0.88 -10.12
C HIS A 61 14.08 1.03 -8.60
N GLU A 62 13.13 1.74 -8.01
CA GLU A 62 13.06 1.99 -6.55
C GLU A 62 12.03 1.05 -5.90
N GLY A 63 12.26 -0.26 -6.05
CA GLY A 63 11.37 -1.29 -5.53
C GLY A 63 11.67 -2.66 -6.13
N VAL A 64 10.75 -3.59 -5.93
CA VAL A 64 10.72 -4.91 -6.54
C VAL A 64 9.42 -5.14 -7.28
N ASP A 65 9.49 -5.90 -8.38
CA ASP A 65 8.32 -6.26 -9.18
C ASP A 65 7.95 -7.74 -8.91
N ILE A 66 6.74 -7.96 -8.38
CA ILE A 66 6.23 -9.28 -8.01
C ILE A 66 5.15 -9.68 -9.01
N PHE A 67 5.48 -10.59 -9.92
CA PHE A 67 4.58 -11.03 -10.97
C PHE A 67 3.52 -11.99 -10.45
N ALA A 68 2.25 -11.69 -10.77
CA ALA A 68 1.12 -12.53 -10.40
C ALA A 68 -0.06 -12.29 -11.34
N LYS A 69 -1.01 -13.24 -11.37
CA LYS A 69 -2.25 -13.08 -12.15
C LYS A 69 -3.00 -11.81 -11.71
N LYS A 70 -3.59 -11.12 -12.69
CA LYS A 70 -4.49 -9.98 -12.41
C LYS A 70 -5.55 -10.39 -11.38
N ASN A 71 -5.84 -9.52 -10.43
CA ASN A 71 -6.73 -9.72 -9.28
C ASN A 71 -6.20 -10.66 -8.18
N THR A 72 -4.95 -11.12 -8.21
CA THR A 72 -4.33 -11.74 -7.04
C THR A 72 -4.36 -10.74 -5.87
N PRO A 73 -4.75 -11.15 -4.65
CA PRO A 73 -4.78 -10.26 -3.50
C PRO A 73 -3.39 -9.71 -3.16
N ILE A 74 -3.33 -8.41 -2.90
CA ILE A 74 -2.16 -7.72 -2.34
C ILE A 74 -2.44 -7.48 -0.85
N ARG A 75 -1.48 -7.85 0.00
CA ARG A 75 -1.58 -7.72 1.44
C ARG A 75 -0.62 -6.65 1.96
N SER A 76 -1.02 -5.97 3.01
CA SER A 76 -0.11 -5.05 3.71
C SER A 76 1.05 -5.85 4.32
N THR A 77 2.27 -5.38 4.08
CA THR A 77 3.50 -5.95 4.67
C THR A 77 3.75 -5.47 6.09
N THR A 78 2.94 -4.55 6.59
CA THR A 78 3.14 -3.87 7.87
C THR A 78 1.80 -3.48 8.49
N PRO A 79 1.69 -3.42 9.81
CA PRO A 79 0.63 -2.64 10.44
C PRO A 79 0.91 -1.16 10.20
N GLY A 80 -0.13 -0.33 10.07
CA GLY A 80 0.10 1.10 9.87
C GLY A 80 -1.14 1.89 9.48
N ILE A 81 -0.91 3.10 8.97
CA ILE A 81 -1.96 4.03 8.55
C ILE A 81 -1.89 4.22 7.03
N VAL A 82 -3.01 4.09 6.36
CA VAL A 82 -3.13 4.38 4.93
C VAL A 82 -2.99 5.89 4.72
N THR A 83 -1.89 6.31 4.12
CA THR A 83 -1.60 7.74 3.88
C THR A 83 -1.78 8.15 2.43
N LYS A 84 -2.00 7.18 1.54
CA LYS A 84 -2.26 7.41 0.11
C LYS A 84 -3.18 6.35 -0.46
N ILE A 85 -4.23 6.77 -1.14
CA ILE A 85 -5.04 5.96 -2.05
C ILE A 85 -5.31 6.84 -3.26
N GLY A 86 -4.99 6.39 -4.46
CA GLY A 86 -5.23 7.22 -5.64
C GLY A 86 -4.58 6.70 -6.90
N ARG A 87 -4.32 7.63 -7.83
CA ARG A 87 -3.66 7.35 -9.11
C ARG A 87 -2.53 8.33 -9.35
N ASN A 88 -1.48 7.85 -10.01
CA ASN A 88 -0.47 8.70 -10.62
C ASN A 88 -0.04 8.13 -11.99
N ARG A 89 0.74 8.92 -12.73
CA ARG A 89 1.13 8.58 -14.10
C ARG A 89 1.96 7.28 -14.18
N LEU A 90 2.90 7.09 -13.29
CA LEU A 90 3.80 5.93 -13.28
C LEU A 90 3.16 4.71 -12.61
N GLY A 91 2.77 4.83 -11.35
CA GLY A 91 2.26 3.70 -10.57
C GLY A 91 0.83 3.28 -10.91
N GLY A 92 0.09 4.10 -11.68
CA GLY A 92 -1.33 3.84 -11.93
C GLY A 92 -2.15 3.95 -10.64
N LYS A 93 -2.93 2.95 -10.30
CA LYS A 93 -3.61 2.86 -9.00
C LYS A 93 -2.60 2.47 -7.93
N VAL A 94 -2.53 3.26 -6.87
CA VAL A 94 -1.50 3.14 -5.84
C VAL A 94 -2.08 3.25 -4.43
N ILE A 95 -1.42 2.59 -3.50
CA ILE A 95 -1.64 2.70 -2.06
C ILE A 95 -0.31 3.02 -1.40
N GLY A 96 -0.35 3.89 -0.39
CA GLY A 96 0.78 4.17 0.49
C GLY A 96 0.38 3.96 1.94
N ILE A 97 1.19 3.25 2.70
CA ILE A 97 0.97 2.95 4.11
C ILE A 97 2.19 3.42 4.90
N GLN A 98 1.97 4.27 5.90
CA GLN A 98 2.99 4.57 6.89
C GLN A 98 2.96 3.47 7.95
N GLY A 99 3.98 2.63 7.93
CA GLY A 99 4.28 1.66 8.97
C GLY A 99 5.35 2.16 9.94
N PRO A 100 5.79 1.34 10.90
CA PRO A 100 6.94 1.61 11.75
C PRO A 100 8.20 1.90 10.93
N GLY A 101 8.80 3.07 11.13
CA GLY A 101 10.06 3.50 10.53
C GLY A 101 10.11 3.66 9.01
N ALA A 102 9.08 3.23 8.27
CA ALA A 102 9.10 3.26 6.81
C ALA A 102 7.72 3.51 6.20
N TRP A 103 7.73 4.10 5.01
CA TRP A 103 6.55 4.22 4.16
C TRP A 103 6.56 3.15 3.08
N HIS A 104 5.48 2.39 2.96
CA HIS A 104 5.33 1.27 2.06
C HIS A 104 4.44 1.64 0.88
N TYR A 105 4.92 1.43 -0.34
CA TYR A 105 4.26 1.81 -1.58
C TYR A 105 3.89 0.60 -2.41
N TYR A 106 2.62 0.54 -2.82
CA TYR A 106 2.05 -0.53 -3.63
C TYR A 106 1.48 0.07 -4.90
N ALA A 107 1.94 -0.36 -6.07
CA ALA A 107 1.56 0.22 -7.35
C ALA A 107 1.09 -0.82 -8.39
N HIS A 108 0.55 -0.32 -9.51
CA HIS A 108 -0.02 -1.04 -10.64
C HIS A 108 -1.30 -1.83 -10.30
N LEU A 109 -2.01 -1.47 -9.22
CA LEU A 109 -3.20 -2.16 -8.78
C LEU A 109 -4.30 -2.16 -9.86
N ASN A 110 -5.08 -3.25 -9.91
CA ASN A 110 -6.31 -3.30 -10.70
C ASN A 110 -7.46 -2.60 -9.96
N LYS A 111 -7.61 -2.88 -8.67
CA LYS A 111 -8.62 -2.27 -7.79
C LYS A 111 -8.11 -2.19 -6.36
N PHE A 112 -8.64 -1.26 -5.60
CA PHE A 112 -8.45 -1.15 -4.17
C PHE A 112 -9.34 -2.17 -3.44
N ALA A 113 -8.93 -2.64 -2.27
CA ALA A 113 -9.81 -3.30 -1.33
C ALA A 113 -10.73 -2.27 -0.63
N ARG A 114 -11.57 -2.73 0.26
CA ARG A 114 -12.47 -1.84 1.05
C ARG A 114 -11.69 -1.18 2.19
N ILE A 115 -10.82 -0.25 1.83
CA ILE A 115 -9.99 0.55 2.75
C ILE A 115 -10.18 2.03 2.47
N ARG A 116 -9.92 2.88 3.45
CA ARG A 116 -10.05 4.34 3.37
C ARG A 116 -8.74 5.05 3.68
N LEU A 117 -8.61 6.26 3.19
CA LEU A 117 -7.52 7.15 3.60
C LEU A 117 -7.58 7.37 5.12
N TYR A 118 -6.41 7.31 5.77
CA TYR A 118 -6.23 7.41 7.23
C TYR A 118 -6.81 6.26 8.06
N GLU A 119 -7.27 5.21 7.42
CA GLU A 119 -7.64 3.97 8.10
C GLU A 119 -6.39 3.20 8.58
N ARG A 120 -6.50 2.58 9.75
CA ARG A 120 -5.50 1.63 10.24
C ARG A 120 -5.65 0.30 9.51
N VAL A 121 -4.54 -0.27 9.09
CA VAL A 121 -4.48 -1.62 8.52
C VAL A 121 -3.58 -2.50 9.37
N LYS A 122 -3.85 -3.80 9.33
CA LYS A 122 -3.00 -4.82 9.97
C LYS A 122 -2.05 -5.41 8.93
N GLU A 123 -0.92 -5.92 9.40
CA GLU A 123 -0.08 -6.80 8.59
C GLU A 123 -0.93 -7.97 8.04
N GLY A 124 -0.71 -8.36 6.80
CA GLY A 124 -1.48 -9.42 6.12
C GLY A 124 -2.88 -9.02 5.65
N GLN A 125 -3.41 -7.85 6.04
CA GLN A 125 -4.71 -7.38 5.57
C GLN A 125 -4.70 -7.16 4.05
N VAL A 126 -5.74 -7.64 3.34
CA VAL A 126 -5.89 -7.36 1.90
C VAL A 126 -6.19 -5.88 1.70
N ILE A 127 -5.32 -5.21 0.95
CA ILE A 127 -5.41 -3.76 0.67
C ILE A 127 -5.79 -3.46 -0.79
N GLY A 128 -5.55 -4.42 -1.69
CA GLY A 128 -5.85 -4.26 -3.11
C GLY A 128 -5.59 -5.53 -3.89
N TYR A 129 -5.55 -5.40 -5.21
CA TYR A 129 -5.44 -6.53 -6.12
C TYR A 129 -4.50 -6.20 -7.27
N VAL A 130 -3.63 -7.16 -7.64
CA VAL A 130 -2.65 -7.03 -8.72
C VAL A 130 -3.30 -6.61 -10.03
N GLY A 131 -2.65 -5.70 -10.74
CA GLY A 131 -3.11 -5.17 -12.01
C GLY A 131 -2.00 -4.88 -13.00
N LYS A 132 -2.29 -3.92 -13.89
CA LYS A 132 -1.42 -3.43 -14.98
C LYS A 132 -1.62 -1.94 -15.20
N THR A 133 -1.95 -1.17 -14.16
CA THR A 133 -2.25 0.26 -14.33
C THR A 133 -0.97 1.11 -14.36
N GLY A 134 -1.09 2.36 -14.81
CA GLY A 134 0.07 3.24 -14.97
C GLY A 134 0.94 2.82 -16.16
N ASN A 135 2.26 2.85 -15.98
CA ASN A 135 3.23 2.46 -17.01
C ASN A 135 3.39 0.93 -17.19
N ALA A 136 2.70 0.12 -16.37
CA ALA A 136 2.69 -1.33 -16.50
C ALA A 136 1.69 -1.87 -17.54
N ARG A 137 1.05 -1.02 -18.33
CA ARG A 137 -0.02 -1.43 -19.28
C ARG A 137 0.45 -2.47 -20.30
N THR A 138 1.69 -2.40 -20.71
CA THR A 138 2.30 -3.26 -21.75
C THR A 138 3.12 -4.42 -21.17
N THR A 139 3.29 -4.49 -19.84
CA THR A 139 4.00 -5.58 -19.16
C THR A 139 3.03 -6.68 -18.68
N PRO A 140 3.51 -7.86 -18.30
CA PRO A 140 2.72 -8.80 -17.51
C PRO A 140 2.19 -8.15 -16.23
N ALA A 141 1.07 -8.66 -15.69
CA ALA A 141 0.50 -8.14 -14.46
C ALA A 141 1.46 -8.39 -13.28
N HIS A 142 1.69 -7.36 -12.47
CA HIS A 142 2.57 -7.43 -11.31
C HIS A 142 2.20 -6.37 -10.26
N LEU A 143 2.67 -6.58 -9.04
CA LEU A 143 2.79 -5.56 -8.02
C LEU A 143 4.18 -4.94 -8.11
N HIS A 144 4.28 -3.62 -8.23
CA HIS A 144 5.50 -2.90 -7.85
C HIS A 144 5.39 -2.54 -6.37
N TYR A 145 6.37 -2.98 -5.57
CA TYR A 145 6.44 -2.70 -4.14
C TYR A 145 7.71 -1.95 -3.79
N GLY A 146 7.58 -0.83 -3.11
CA GLY A 146 8.68 0.04 -2.67
C GLY A 146 8.63 0.31 -1.17
N VAL A 147 9.79 0.52 -0.56
CA VAL A 147 9.96 0.93 0.84
C VAL A 147 10.79 2.20 0.89
N TYR A 148 10.30 3.18 1.64
CA TYR A 148 10.89 4.51 1.71
C TYR A 148 11.13 4.93 3.16
N LEU A 149 12.36 5.28 3.47
CA LEU A 149 12.75 5.96 4.71
C LEU A 149 12.67 7.49 4.51
N PRO A 150 12.82 8.29 5.56
CA PRO A 150 12.96 9.75 5.39
C PRO A 150 14.16 10.14 4.50
N SER A 151 15.19 9.32 4.44
CA SER A 151 16.37 9.48 3.58
C SER A 151 16.16 9.11 2.11
N GLY A 152 15.04 8.44 1.76
CA GLY A 152 14.74 8.01 0.40
C GLY A 152 14.37 6.53 0.30
N ALA A 153 14.27 6.05 -0.95
CA ALA A 153 13.96 4.65 -1.24
C ALA A 153 15.11 3.72 -0.79
N ILE A 154 14.73 2.55 -0.27
CA ILE A 154 15.67 1.46 0.06
C ILE A 154 15.25 0.18 -0.66
N ASN A 155 16.21 -0.76 -0.85
CA ASN A 155 15.93 -2.05 -1.45
C ASN A 155 14.97 -2.87 -0.57
N PRO A 156 13.75 -3.21 -1.03
CA PRO A 156 12.82 -4.00 -0.24
C PRO A 156 13.16 -5.49 -0.22
N TYR A 157 13.95 -5.97 -1.19
CA TYR A 157 14.20 -7.41 -1.36
C TYR A 157 14.74 -8.11 -0.11
N PRO A 158 15.81 -7.62 0.56
CA PRO A 158 16.32 -8.25 1.77
C PRO A 158 15.36 -8.16 2.97
N LEU A 159 14.42 -7.22 2.96
CA LEU A 159 13.47 -7.03 4.06
C LEU A 159 12.34 -8.06 4.05
N ILE A 160 12.04 -8.66 2.88
CA ILE A 160 10.89 -9.53 2.69
C ILE A 160 11.28 -10.99 2.93
N ASN A 161 10.57 -11.63 3.85
CA ASN A 161 10.57 -13.09 3.96
C ASN A 161 9.63 -13.67 2.90
N GLN A 162 10.18 -14.28 1.86
CA GLN A 162 9.40 -14.78 0.73
C GLN A 162 8.54 -16.00 1.06
N ASP A 163 8.77 -16.63 2.19
CA ASP A 163 8.08 -17.86 2.61
C ASP A 163 6.89 -17.59 3.58
N LYS A 164 6.70 -16.33 4.00
CA LYS A 164 5.60 -15.89 4.88
C LYS A 164 4.35 -15.43 4.11
#